data_9d189813a39fcc9438c1d50700af0f09
#
_entry.id   9d189813a39fcc9438c1d50700af0f09
#
_cell.length_a   1.000
_cell.length_b   1.000
_cell.length_c   1.000
_cell.angle_alpha   90.00
_cell.angle_beta   90.00
_cell.angle_gamma   90.00
#
_symmetry.space_group_name_H-M   'P 1'
#
loop_
_entity.id
_entity.type
_entity.pdbx_description
1 polymer ?
#
loop_
_entity_poly.entity_id
_entity_poly.type
_entity_poly.pdbx_seq_one_letter_code
_entity_poly.pdbx_strand_id
1 'polypeptide(L)'
;PTLIRSLQPHGADLARSCDLSSLVAFGSTGEPLNPDPWWWLFRDVGEGKIPIVNISGGTEIAAVILGVNLLQGLKPTSLGGPSLGMAADVVDAAGRPLRGEVGELVLRAPWPGMTRGFWKEPDRYLASYWDRFEGVWVHGDWASVDEDGFWFLHGRSDDTMNIAGKRVGPAEIESAAVGLDEVVAAAAIGVPDPVKGEAPVVYVVPSPEAAGDTAVADRVADEIVRVLGKAFRPAAVRVVEDLPRTRSAKIMRRVVRALALGDDPGDLSSLENPESLEGIGRL
;
A
#
# COMPACT_ATOMS: atom_id res chain seq x y z
N PRO A 1 -1.53 -3.42 -8.89
CA PRO A 1 -2.55 -4.06 -8.04
C PRO A 1 -3.97 -3.56 -8.32
N THR A 2 -4.25 -2.26 -8.29
CA THR A 2 -5.59 -1.68 -8.56
C THR A 2 -6.18 -2.17 -9.88
N LEU A 3 -5.42 -2.17 -10.98
CA LEU A 3 -5.89 -2.70 -12.27
C LEU A 3 -6.32 -4.16 -12.16
N ILE A 4 -5.55 -4.98 -11.45
CA ILE A 4 -5.86 -6.41 -11.30
C ILE A 4 -7.15 -6.61 -10.51
N ARG A 5 -7.33 -5.88 -9.40
CA ARG A 5 -8.58 -5.91 -8.62
C ARG A 5 -9.79 -5.46 -9.44
N SER A 6 -9.61 -4.43 -10.28
CA SER A 6 -10.70 -3.96 -11.17
C SER A 6 -11.06 -4.96 -12.28
N LEU A 7 -10.10 -5.76 -12.73
CA LEU A 7 -10.33 -6.77 -13.79
C LEU A 7 -10.88 -8.09 -13.23
N GLN A 8 -10.51 -8.46 -12.03
CA GLN A 8 -10.84 -9.75 -11.41
C GLN A 8 -12.35 -10.07 -11.40
N PRO A 9 -13.27 -9.14 -11.05
CA PRO A 9 -14.72 -9.40 -11.09
C PRO A 9 -15.26 -9.74 -12.47
N HIS A 10 -14.60 -9.29 -13.54
CA HIS A 10 -15.00 -9.58 -14.92
C HIS A 10 -14.53 -10.95 -15.42
N GLY A 11 -13.82 -11.72 -14.59
CA GLY A 11 -13.29 -13.03 -14.94
C GLY A 11 -12.07 -12.95 -15.86
N ALA A 12 -11.54 -14.11 -16.23
CA ALA A 12 -10.34 -14.22 -17.07
C ALA A 12 -10.64 -14.53 -18.55
N ASP A 13 -11.90 -14.63 -18.95
CA ASP A 13 -12.27 -15.08 -20.31
C ASP A 13 -11.79 -14.11 -21.38
N LEU A 14 -11.84 -12.80 -21.13
CA LEU A 14 -11.30 -11.80 -22.06
C LEU A 14 -9.77 -11.98 -22.24
N ALA A 15 -9.04 -12.17 -21.14
CA ALA A 15 -7.60 -12.43 -21.19
C ALA A 15 -7.29 -13.73 -21.96
N ARG A 16 -8.05 -14.78 -21.72
CA ARG A 16 -7.91 -16.09 -22.42
C ARG A 16 -8.25 -16.00 -23.91
N SER A 17 -9.08 -15.03 -24.31
CA SER A 17 -9.39 -14.80 -25.73
C SER A 17 -8.27 -14.07 -26.48
N CYS A 18 -7.28 -13.53 -25.78
CA CYS A 18 -6.13 -12.84 -26.34
C CYS A 18 -4.92 -13.78 -26.46
N ASP A 19 -4.08 -13.54 -27.46
CA ASP A 19 -2.78 -14.23 -27.55
C ASP A 19 -1.79 -13.60 -26.57
N LEU A 20 -1.57 -14.25 -25.43
CA LEU A 20 -0.61 -13.84 -24.42
C LEU A 20 0.74 -14.58 -24.53
N SER A 21 0.97 -15.34 -25.60
CA SER A 21 2.17 -16.18 -25.77
C SER A 21 3.49 -15.41 -25.78
N SER A 22 3.45 -14.12 -26.08
CA SER A 22 4.62 -13.22 -26.03
C SER A 22 4.95 -12.68 -24.64
N LEU A 23 4.05 -12.84 -23.65
CA LEU A 23 4.30 -12.37 -22.30
C LEU A 23 5.30 -13.27 -21.57
N VAL A 24 6.36 -12.64 -21.08
CA VAL A 24 7.44 -13.29 -20.32
C VAL A 24 7.21 -13.16 -18.81
N ALA A 25 6.62 -12.06 -18.36
CA ALA A 25 6.34 -11.78 -16.96
C ALA A 25 5.23 -10.72 -16.84
N PHE A 26 4.50 -10.73 -15.72
CA PHE A 26 3.69 -9.61 -15.26
C PHE A 26 4.50 -8.75 -14.30
N GLY A 27 4.41 -7.42 -14.43
CA GLY A 27 4.98 -6.47 -13.48
C GLY A 27 3.93 -5.97 -12.49
N SER A 28 4.26 -5.86 -11.21
CA SER A 28 3.40 -5.27 -10.18
C SER A 28 4.18 -4.31 -9.30
N THR A 29 3.63 -3.11 -9.06
CA THR A 29 4.23 -2.07 -8.22
C THR A 29 3.18 -1.03 -7.80
N GLY A 30 3.60 -0.07 -6.96
CA GLY A 30 2.83 1.12 -6.55
C GLY A 30 2.03 0.92 -5.26
N GLU A 31 1.55 -0.27 -5.01
CA GLU A 31 0.85 -0.67 -3.79
C GLU A 31 1.00 -2.18 -3.55
N PRO A 32 0.75 -2.68 -2.33
CA PRO A 32 0.79 -4.12 -2.07
C PRO A 32 -0.20 -4.90 -2.95
N LEU A 33 0.26 -6.00 -3.54
CA LEU A 33 -0.59 -6.93 -4.27
C LEU A 33 -1.06 -8.02 -3.31
N ASN A 34 -2.37 -8.06 -3.04
CA ASN A 34 -2.99 -9.00 -2.11
C ASN A 34 -2.97 -10.44 -2.65
N PRO A 35 -3.11 -11.46 -1.77
CA PRO A 35 -3.05 -12.87 -2.18
C PRO A 35 -4.07 -13.25 -3.27
N ASP A 36 -5.34 -12.86 -3.12
CA ASP A 36 -6.40 -13.26 -4.06
C ASP A 36 -6.17 -12.73 -5.48
N PRO A 37 -5.97 -11.41 -5.71
CA PRO A 37 -5.62 -10.90 -7.04
C PRO A 37 -4.27 -11.42 -7.56
N TRP A 38 -3.31 -11.74 -6.67
CA TRP A 38 -2.06 -12.38 -7.07
C TRP A 38 -2.31 -13.78 -7.66
N TRP A 39 -3.12 -14.61 -6.95
CA TRP A 39 -3.45 -15.95 -7.40
C TRP A 39 -4.31 -15.95 -8.66
N TRP A 40 -5.27 -15.02 -8.77
CA TRP A 40 -6.08 -14.85 -9.96
C TRP A 40 -5.21 -14.50 -11.19
N LEU A 41 -4.31 -13.51 -11.05
CA LEU A 41 -3.41 -13.14 -12.13
C LEU A 41 -2.50 -14.31 -12.54
N PHE A 42 -1.95 -15.04 -11.56
CA PHE A 42 -1.04 -16.14 -11.83
C PHE A 42 -1.73 -17.35 -12.45
N ARG A 43 -2.86 -17.80 -11.88
CA ARG A 43 -3.55 -19.05 -12.28
C ARG A 43 -4.48 -18.83 -13.45
N ASP A 44 -5.33 -17.79 -13.38
CA ASP A 44 -6.44 -17.62 -14.31
C ASP A 44 -6.05 -16.85 -15.56
N VAL A 45 -5.20 -15.84 -15.45
CA VAL A 45 -4.69 -15.07 -16.58
C VAL A 45 -3.37 -15.64 -17.11
N GLY A 46 -2.43 -15.93 -16.24
CA GLY A 46 -1.09 -16.44 -16.58
C GLY A 46 -0.99 -17.95 -16.74
N GLU A 47 -2.09 -18.71 -16.56
CA GLU A 47 -2.17 -20.17 -16.66
C GLU A 47 -1.13 -20.91 -15.79
N GLY A 48 -0.70 -20.31 -14.69
CA GLY A 48 0.35 -20.85 -13.83
C GLY A 48 1.76 -20.85 -14.44
N LYS A 49 1.96 -20.16 -15.57
CA LYS A 49 3.23 -20.17 -16.32
C LYS A 49 3.93 -18.84 -16.32
N ILE A 50 3.17 -17.71 -16.34
CA ILE A 50 3.73 -16.35 -16.44
C ILE A 50 4.06 -15.86 -15.02
N PRO A 51 5.33 -15.62 -14.68
CA PRO A 51 5.72 -15.17 -13.36
C PRO A 51 5.25 -13.74 -13.08
N ILE A 52 4.99 -13.43 -11.80
CA ILE A 52 4.67 -12.08 -11.35
C ILE A 52 5.92 -11.48 -10.72
N VAL A 53 6.47 -10.46 -11.36
CA VAL A 53 7.60 -9.66 -10.86
C VAL A 53 7.04 -8.50 -10.04
N ASN A 54 6.95 -8.71 -8.73
CA ASN A 54 6.51 -7.70 -7.79
C ASN A 54 7.74 -6.88 -7.34
N ILE A 55 7.65 -5.55 -7.44
CA ILE A 55 8.76 -4.63 -7.15
C ILE A 55 8.31 -3.48 -6.26
N SER A 56 9.24 -2.98 -5.45
CA SER A 56 9.08 -1.74 -4.68
C SER A 56 10.30 -0.85 -4.82
N GLY A 57 10.05 0.45 -4.90
CA GLY A 57 11.03 1.51 -4.96
C GLY A 57 10.35 2.86 -4.77
N GLY A 58 11.02 3.94 -5.06
CA GLY A 58 10.47 5.29 -4.92
C GLY A 58 11.07 6.24 -5.94
N THR A 59 10.41 7.38 -6.12
CA THR A 59 10.89 8.44 -7.02
C THR A 59 12.27 8.92 -6.61
N GLU A 60 12.49 9.11 -5.32
CA GLU A 60 13.74 9.58 -4.72
C GLU A 60 14.85 8.53 -4.74
N ILE A 61 14.45 7.27 -4.90
CA ILE A 61 15.38 6.15 -5.06
C ILE A 61 15.92 6.08 -6.48
N ALA A 62 15.09 6.45 -7.48
CA ALA A 62 15.34 6.29 -8.91
C ALA A 62 15.80 4.85 -9.27
N ALA A 63 15.31 3.88 -8.51
CA ALA A 63 15.64 2.44 -8.65
C ALA A 63 14.58 1.58 -7.95
N VAL A 64 14.72 0.26 -8.09
CA VAL A 64 13.98 -0.75 -7.35
C VAL A 64 14.78 -1.14 -6.12
N ILE A 65 14.19 -1.00 -4.92
CA ILE A 65 14.82 -1.45 -3.65
C ILE A 65 14.68 -2.97 -3.52
N LEU A 66 13.44 -3.45 -3.63
CA LEU A 66 13.09 -4.87 -3.53
C LEU A 66 12.44 -5.32 -4.82
N GLY A 67 12.81 -6.49 -5.30
CA GLY A 67 12.23 -7.03 -6.51
C GLY A 67 12.38 -8.54 -6.62
N VAL A 68 11.38 -9.17 -7.25
CA VAL A 68 11.44 -10.60 -7.56
C VAL A 68 12.59 -10.87 -8.51
N ASN A 69 13.44 -11.81 -8.13
CA ASN A 69 14.48 -12.36 -8.98
C ASN A 69 13.96 -13.68 -9.59
N LEU A 70 13.88 -13.74 -10.91
CA LEU A 70 13.39 -14.93 -11.62
C LEU A 70 14.31 -16.16 -11.51
N LEU A 71 15.48 -16.03 -10.89
CA LEU A 71 16.37 -17.15 -10.56
C LEU A 71 16.03 -17.85 -9.24
N GLN A 72 15.14 -17.26 -8.43
CA GLN A 72 14.59 -17.88 -7.22
C GLN A 72 13.14 -18.32 -7.45
N GLY A 73 12.62 -19.15 -6.55
CA GLY A 73 11.21 -19.50 -6.55
C GLY A 73 10.32 -18.26 -6.33
N LEU A 74 9.09 -18.32 -6.82
CA LEU A 74 8.08 -17.31 -6.54
C LEU A 74 7.32 -17.66 -5.26
N LYS A 75 7.17 -16.68 -4.39
CA LYS A 75 6.29 -16.79 -3.21
C LYS A 75 5.18 -15.74 -3.36
N PRO A 76 3.90 -16.11 -3.21
CA PRO A 76 2.79 -15.19 -3.41
C PRO A 76 2.98 -13.89 -2.60
N THR A 77 2.72 -12.75 -3.23
CA THR A 77 2.83 -11.39 -2.67
C THR A 77 4.24 -10.91 -2.29
N SER A 78 5.22 -11.81 -2.24
CA SER A 78 6.61 -11.47 -1.93
C SER A 78 7.22 -10.54 -2.98
N LEU A 79 8.16 -9.71 -2.55
CA LEU A 79 9.04 -8.92 -3.41
C LEU A 79 10.40 -9.60 -3.65
N GLY A 80 10.51 -10.91 -3.35
CA GLY A 80 11.78 -11.63 -3.50
C GLY A 80 12.82 -11.15 -2.50
N GLY A 81 13.65 -10.18 -2.89
CA GLY A 81 14.71 -9.64 -2.03
C GLY A 81 15.28 -8.31 -2.53
N PRO A 82 16.36 -7.83 -1.92
CA PRO A 82 17.03 -6.62 -2.36
C PRO A 82 17.50 -6.72 -3.81
N SER A 83 17.23 -5.67 -4.58
CA SER A 83 17.76 -5.55 -5.94
C SER A 83 19.27 -5.43 -5.93
N LEU A 84 19.92 -5.81 -7.02
CA LEU A 84 21.39 -5.74 -7.15
C LEU A 84 21.87 -4.30 -6.90
N GLY A 85 22.82 -4.16 -5.97
CA GLY A 85 23.37 -2.88 -5.54
C GLY A 85 22.59 -2.17 -4.44
N MET A 86 21.48 -2.74 -3.95
CA MET A 86 20.71 -2.21 -2.83
C MET A 86 21.07 -2.89 -1.51
N ALA A 87 21.61 -2.13 -0.57
CA ALA A 87 21.94 -2.61 0.78
C ALA A 87 20.70 -2.48 1.72
N ALA A 88 19.58 -3.09 1.30
CA ALA A 88 18.34 -3.05 2.06
C ALA A 88 18.44 -3.93 3.33
N ASP A 89 17.80 -3.47 4.41
CA ASP A 89 17.66 -4.21 5.66
C ASP A 89 16.30 -3.89 6.32
N VAL A 90 15.87 -4.76 7.23
CA VAL A 90 14.71 -4.54 8.09
C VAL A 90 15.22 -4.36 9.50
N VAL A 91 14.81 -3.27 10.17
CA VAL A 91 15.35 -2.92 11.50
C VAL A 91 14.27 -2.63 12.52
N ASP A 92 14.64 -2.83 13.82
CA ASP A 92 13.82 -2.42 14.95
C ASP A 92 13.93 -0.89 15.22
N ALA A 93 13.26 -0.43 16.27
CA ALA A 93 13.28 0.98 16.67
C ALA A 93 14.68 1.49 17.09
N ALA A 94 15.62 0.60 17.38
CA ALA A 94 17.01 0.91 17.72
C ALA A 94 17.97 0.77 16.52
N GLY A 95 17.45 0.50 15.31
CA GLY A 95 18.25 0.31 14.09
C GLY A 95 18.94 -1.05 13.98
N ARG A 96 18.60 -2.03 14.85
CA ARG A 96 19.15 -3.38 14.81
C ARG A 96 18.39 -4.27 13.81
N PRO A 97 19.11 -5.12 13.07
CA PRO A 97 18.47 -6.01 12.09
C PRO A 97 17.40 -6.91 12.72
N LEU A 98 16.26 -7.05 12.03
CA LEU A 98 15.17 -7.96 12.35
C LEU A 98 15.01 -9.04 11.29
N ARG A 99 14.61 -10.24 11.73
CA ARG A 99 14.20 -11.34 10.84
C ARG A 99 13.00 -12.05 11.46
N GLY A 100 12.03 -12.43 10.63
CA GLY A 100 10.77 -13.05 11.08
C GLY A 100 9.77 -12.09 11.71
N GLU A 101 10.13 -10.82 11.89
CA GLU A 101 9.29 -9.79 12.47
C GLU A 101 9.19 -8.57 11.54
N VAL A 102 8.14 -7.77 11.72
CA VAL A 102 7.93 -6.53 10.96
C VAL A 102 8.78 -5.41 11.57
N GLY A 103 9.55 -4.73 10.72
CA GLY A 103 10.36 -3.59 11.10
C GLY A 103 10.44 -2.54 9.99
N GLU A 104 11.24 -1.51 10.21
CA GLU A 104 11.44 -0.42 9.25
C GLU A 104 12.35 -0.85 8.10
N LEU A 105 11.93 -0.58 6.86
CA LEU A 105 12.77 -0.77 5.67
C LEU A 105 13.80 0.34 5.58
N VAL A 106 15.08 -0.04 5.58
CA VAL A 106 16.20 0.89 5.51
C VAL A 106 17.18 0.52 4.39
N LEU A 107 17.98 1.49 3.94
CA LEU A 107 19.13 1.28 3.08
C LEU A 107 20.40 1.69 3.81
N ARG A 108 21.32 0.75 3.99
CA ARG A 108 22.56 0.91 4.78
C ARG A 108 23.75 1.44 3.99
N ALA A 109 23.60 1.59 2.67
CA ALA A 109 24.66 2.11 1.81
C ALA A 109 24.06 2.91 0.65
N PRO A 110 24.76 3.90 0.12
CA PRO A 110 24.33 4.66 -1.04
C PRO A 110 24.28 3.77 -2.29
N TRP A 111 23.48 4.16 -3.26
CA TRP A 111 23.34 3.53 -4.58
C TRP A 111 23.44 4.58 -5.70
N PRO A 112 23.67 4.18 -6.97
CA PRO A 112 23.91 5.12 -8.07
C PRO A 112 22.78 6.10 -8.34
N GLY A 113 21.51 5.69 -8.15
CA GLY A 113 20.30 6.51 -8.37
C GLY A 113 19.89 7.37 -7.18
N MET A 114 20.64 7.34 -6.07
CA MET A 114 20.28 8.06 -4.85
C MET A 114 20.16 9.55 -5.08
N THR A 115 19.00 10.15 -4.73
CA THR A 115 18.82 11.59 -4.81
C THR A 115 19.73 12.33 -3.85
N ARG A 116 20.17 13.53 -4.26
CA ARG A 116 21.06 14.38 -3.46
C ARG A 116 20.33 15.37 -2.58
N GLY A 117 19.00 15.47 -2.73
CA GLY A 117 18.16 16.38 -1.97
C GLY A 117 16.89 16.74 -2.71
N PHE A 118 16.04 17.52 -2.05
CA PHE A 118 14.87 18.13 -2.66
C PHE A 118 15.19 19.52 -3.20
N TRP A 119 14.55 19.91 -4.31
CA TRP A 119 14.75 21.20 -4.92
C TRP A 119 14.36 22.32 -3.94
N LYS A 120 15.34 23.15 -3.54
CA LYS A 120 15.20 24.24 -2.57
C LYS A 120 14.70 23.86 -1.17
N GLU A 121 14.65 22.58 -0.83
CA GLU A 121 14.19 22.07 0.47
C GLU A 121 15.16 21.03 1.07
N PRO A 122 16.44 21.38 1.30
CA PRO A 122 17.42 20.43 1.81
C PRO A 122 17.08 19.90 3.21
N ASP A 123 16.55 20.75 4.09
CA ASP A 123 16.19 20.33 5.46
C ASP A 123 15.05 19.32 5.46
N ARG A 124 14.06 19.49 4.58
CA ARG A 124 12.98 18.53 4.40
C ARG A 124 13.48 17.17 3.92
N TYR A 125 14.46 17.17 3.02
CA TYR A 125 15.09 15.92 2.56
C TYR A 125 15.79 15.17 3.70
N LEU A 126 16.56 15.89 4.52
CA LEU A 126 17.23 15.30 5.68
C LEU A 126 16.22 14.75 6.69
N ALA A 127 15.23 15.56 7.06
CA ALA A 127 14.18 15.17 8.00
C ALA A 127 13.36 13.96 7.50
N SER A 128 13.12 13.84 6.18
CA SER A 128 12.32 12.75 5.63
C SER A 128 13.04 11.39 5.64
N TYR A 129 14.36 11.37 5.43
CA TYR A 129 15.05 10.11 5.15
C TYR A 129 16.24 9.80 6.05
N TRP A 130 16.81 10.80 6.76
CA TRP A 130 18.10 10.66 7.43
C TRP A 130 18.09 10.92 8.94
N ASP A 131 16.99 11.49 9.44
CA ASP A 131 16.91 11.96 10.85
C ASP A 131 16.82 10.83 11.86
N ARG A 132 16.28 9.67 11.44
CA ARG A 132 15.93 8.60 12.38
C ARG A 132 17.12 7.74 12.80
N PHE A 133 18.01 7.45 11.88
CA PHE A 133 19.21 6.66 12.12
C PHE A 133 20.41 7.30 11.43
N GLU A 134 21.49 7.51 12.17
CA GLU A 134 22.70 8.15 11.62
C GLU A 134 23.28 7.35 10.45
N GLY A 135 23.42 8.02 9.30
CA GLY A 135 24.04 7.44 8.10
C GLY A 135 23.20 6.33 7.42
N VAL A 136 21.94 6.18 7.78
CA VAL A 136 21.04 5.15 7.23
C VAL A 136 19.80 5.80 6.62
N TRP A 137 19.52 5.49 5.36
CA TRP A 137 18.31 5.93 4.68
C TRP A 137 17.09 5.16 5.20
N VAL A 138 16.09 5.88 5.71
CA VAL A 138 14.80 5.32 6.13
C VAL A 138 13.80 5.49 4.99
N HIS A 139 13.26 4.39 4.44
CA HIS A 139 12.38 4.48 3.28
C HIS A 139 10.93 4.85 3.65
N GLY A 140 10.54 4.58 4.88
CA GLY A 140 9.19 4.85 5.36
C GLY A 140 8.20 3.75 5.00
N ASP A 141 8.67 2.51 4.87
CA ASP A 141 7.85 1.31 4.69
C ASP A 141 8.08 0.31 5.83
N TRP A 142 7.03 -0.34 6.27
CA TRP A 142 7.14 -1.56 7.08
C TRP A 142 7.45 -2.75 6.18
N ALA A 143 8.45 -3.52 6.57
CA ALA A 143 8.86 -4.72 5.86
C ALA A 143 9.14 -5.88 6.82
N SER A 144 9.11 -7.09 6.32
CA SER A 144 9.60 -8.28 7.01
C SER A 144 10.37 -9.19 6.06
N VAL A 145 11.24 -10.01 6.65
CA VAL A 145 11.96 -11.08 5.95
C VAL A 145 11.60 -12.38 6.62
N ASP A 146 11.04 -13.32 5.87
CA ASP A 146 10.68 -14.63 6.42
C ASP A 146 11.87 -15.58 6.54
N GLU A 147 11.63 -16.79 7.05
CA GLU A 147 12.65 -17.82 7.28
C GLU A 147 13.31 -18.30 5.97
N ASP A 148 12.60 -18.21 4.86
CA ASP A 148 13.09 -18.59 3.52
C ASP A 148 13.86 -17.45 2.85
N GLY A 149 13.92 -16.26 3.48
CA GLY A 149 14.60 -15.07 2.97
C GLY A 149 13.77 -14.23 2.00
N PHE A 150 12.45 -14.48 1.88
CA PHE A 150 11.56 -13.64 1.08
C PHE A 150 11.13 -12.39 1.83
N TRP A 151 11.04 -11.29 1.09
CA TRP A 151 10.70 -9.97 1.62
C TRP A 151 9.24 -9.62 1.34
N PHE A 152 8.60 -9.04 2.34
CA PHE A 152 7.21 -8.57 2.27
C PHE A 152 7.11 -7.13 2.73
N LEU A 153 6.24 -6.34 2.09
CA LEU A 153 5.88 -5.00 2.54
C LEU A 153 4.50 -5.01 3.19
N HIS A 154 4.39 -4.27 4.28
CA HIS A 154 3.19 -4.17 5.11
C HIS A 154 2.55 -2.77 5.07
N GLY A 155 2.99 -1.93 4.13
CA GLY A 155 2.51 -0.56 3.95
C GLY A 155 3.49 0.49 4.49
N ARG A 156 3.05 1.74 4.48
CA ARG A 156 3.86 2.88 4.90
C ARG A 156 4.03 2.91 6.43
N SER A 157 5.24 3.20 6.90
CA SER A 157 5.51 3.35 8.33
C SER A 157 5.12 4.73 8.86
N ASP A 158 5.14 5.74 7.99
CA ASP A 158 4.69 7.11 8.26
C ASP A 158 3.16 7.28 8.28
N ASP A 159 2.42 6.36 7.64
CA ASP A 159 0.95 6.33 7.67
C ASP A 159 0.40 5.36 8.75
N THR A 160 1.27 4.75 9.56
CA THR A 160 0.87 3.74 10.55
C THR A 160 0.02 4.35 11.66
N MET A 161 -1.12 3.74 11.91
CA MET A 161 -2.02 4.09 13.02
C MET A 161 -1.63 3.34 14.30
N ASN A 162 -1.71 4.02 15.44
CA ASN A 162 -1.54 3.40 16.76
C ASN A 162 -2.90 3.28 17.46
N ILE A 163 -3.54 2.13 17.30
CA ILE A 163 -4.89 1.88 17.78
C ILE A 163 -4.84 0.99 19.02
N ALA A 164 -5.17 1.55 20.17
CA ALA A 164 -5.15 0.84 21.46
C ALA A 164 -3.80 0.13 21.74
N GLY A 165 -2.68 0.80 21.41
CA GLY A 165 -1.33 0.29 21.58
C GLY A 165 -0.88 -0.72 20.52
N LYS A 166 -1.70 -1.02 19.53
CA LYS A 166 -1.35 -1.86 18.39
C LYS A 166 -1.07 -1.01 17.17
N ARG A 167 0.00 -1.32 16.46
CA ARG A 167 0.33 -0.69 15.18
C ARG A 167 -0.36 -1.43 14.05
N VAL A 168 -1.01 -0.70 13.14
CA VAL A 168 -1.63 -1.22 11.93
C VAL A 168 -1.41 -0.25 10.79
N GLY A 169 -1.00 -0.76 9.64
CA GLY A 169 -0.89 0.03 8.42
C GLY A 169 -2.26 0.24 7.75
N PRO A 170 -2.48 1.39 7.07
CA PRO A 170 -3.69 1.60 6.27
C PRO A 170 -3.97 0.43 5.32
N ALA A 171 -2.93 -0.10 4.69
CA ALA A 171 -3.04 -1.19 3.72
C ALA A 171 -3.70 -2.46 4.27
N GLU A 172 -3.51 -2.77 5.56
CA GLU A 172 -4.15 -3.94 6.19
C GLU A 172 -5.67 -3.74 6.31
N ILE A 173 -6.07 -2.54 6.73
CA ILE A 173 -7.50 -2.18 6.87
C ILE A 173 -8.17 -2.10 5.49
N GLU A 174 -7.49 -1.47 4.52
CA GLU A 174 -7.96 -1.36 3.15
C GLU A 174 -8.09 -2.73 2.48
N SER A 175 -7.12 -3.62 2.72
CA SER A 175 -7.17 -5.01 2.22
C SER A 175 -8.39 -5.76 2.74
N ALA A 176 -8.74 -5.58 4.02
CA ALA A 176 -9.94 -6.15 4.57
C ALA A 176 -11.21 -5.57 3.92
N ALA A 177 -11.25 -4.25 3.70
CA ALA A 177 -12.39 -3.59 3.07
C ALA A 177 -12.60 -4.03 1.61
N VAL A 178 -11.52 -4.07 0.80
CA VAL A 178 -11.61 -4.50 -0.61
C VAL A 178 -11.69 -6.02 -0.78
N GLY A 179 -11.65 -6.79 0.30
CA GLY A 179 -11.99 -8.20 0.32
C GLY A 179 -13.48 -8.48 0.12
N LEU A 180 -14.33 -7.45 0.21
CA LEU A 180 -15.75 -7.52 -0.15
C LEU A 180 -15.91 -7.20 -1.64
N ASP A 181 -16.62 -8.04 -2.38
CA ASP A 181 -16.88 -7.88 -3.83
C ASP A 181 -17.58 -6.55 -4.17
N GLU A 182 -18.26 -5.97 -3.21
CA GLU A 182 -18.97 -4.70 -3.31
C GLU A 182 -18.10 -3.46 -3.09
N VAL A 183 -16.80 -3.61 -2.83
CA VAL A 183 -15.84 -2.50 -2.62
C VAL A 183 -14.72 -2.54 -3.65
N VAL A 184 -14.68 -1.52 -4.52
CA VAL A 184 -13.66 -1.40 -5.58
C VAL A 184 -12.36 -0.81 -5.06
N ALA A 185 -12.45 0.19 -4.17
CA ALA A 185 -11.30 0.87 -3.60
C ALA A 185 -11.58 1.32 -2.16
N ALA A 186 -10.52 1.41 -1.37
CA ALA A 186 -10.60 1.89 0.00
C ALA A 186 -9.39 2.76 0.34
N ALA A 187 -9.60 3.74 1.23
CA ALA A 187 -8.55 4.53 1.88
C ALA A 187 -8.80 4.57 3.39
N ALA A 188 -7.85 4.10 4.17
CA ALA A 188 -7.90 4.14 5.62
C ALA A 188 -6.97 5.24 6.15
N ILE A 189 -7.46 6.02 7.10
CA ILE A 189 -6.70 7.06 7.79
C ILE A 189 -6.86 6.93 9.30
N GLY A 190 -5.82 7.26 10.05
CA GLY A 190 -5.90 7.40 11.49
C GLY A 190 -6.41 8.79 11.88
N VAL A 191 -7.40 8.83 12.77
CA VAL A 191 -7.87 10.09 13.37
C VAL A 191 -7.68 10.02 14.88
N PRO A 192 -7.42 11.15 15.56
CA PRO A 192 -7.27 11.16 17.02
C PRO A 192 -8.51 10.59 17.72
N ASP A 193 -8.30 9.69 18.67
CA ASP A 193 -9.34 9.09 19.51
C ASP A 193 -8.93 9.18 20.98
N PRO A 194 -9.78 9.71 21.86
CA PRO A 194 -9.42 9.96 23.27
C PRO A 194 -9.19 8.69 24.09
N VAL A 195 -9.66 7.54 23.62
CA VAL A 195 -9.57 6.24 24.33
C VAL A 195 -8.50 5.35 23.71
N LYS A 196 -8.45 5.30 22.39
CA LYS A 196 -7.58 4.38 21.65
C LYS A 196 -6.25 5.02 21.21
N GLY A 197 -6.08 6.34 21.39
CA GLY A 197 -5.02 7.15 20.80
C GLY A 197 -5.36 7.55 19.36
N GLU A 198 -5.56 6.58 18.49
CA GLU A 198 -6.13 6.77 17.16
C GLU A 198 -7.24 5.75 16.89
N ALA A 199 -8.17 6.13 16.02
CA ALA A 199 -9.19 5.25 15.48
C ALA A 199 -9.14 5.30 13.94
N PRO A 200 -9.39 4.18 13.24
CA PRO A 200 -9.44 4.19 11.79
C PRO A 200 -10.74 4.82 11.31
N VAL A 201 -10.64 5.65 10.29
CA VAL A 201 -11.75 6.06 9.43
C VAL A 201 -11.47 5.54 8.04
N VAL A 202 -12.46 4.92 7.42
CA VAL A 202 -12.29 4.25 6.12
C VAL A 202 -13.23 4.89 5.11
N TYR A 203 -12.66 5.36 4.02
CA TYR A 203 -13.39 5.82 2.84
C TYR A 203 -13.41 4.69 1.83
N VAL A 204 -14.59 4.36 1.29
CA VAL A 204 -14.77 3.25 0.34
C VAL A 204 -15.50 3.72 -0.91
N VAL A 205 -15.06 3.22 -2.05
CA VAL A 205 -15.75 3.35 -3.33
C VAL A 205 -16.50 2.04 -3.58
N PRO A 206 -17.84 2.06 -3.64
CA PRO A 206 -18.62 0.85 -3.89
C PRO A 206 -18.50 0.40 -5.34
N SER A 207 -18.76 -0.89 -5.60
CA SER A 207 -18.96 -1.39 -6.96
C SER A 207 -20.23 -0.79 -7.58
N PRO A 208 -20.35 -0.78 -8.92
CA PRO A 208 -21.55 -0.29 -9.58
C PRO A 208 -22.84 -0.98 -9.09
N GLU A 209 -22.76 -2.27 -8.75
CA GLU A 209 -23.86 -3.08 -8.25
C GLU A 209 -24.29 -2.71 -6.82
N ALA A 210 -23.34 -2.20 -6.04
CA ALA A 210 -23.56 -1.77 -4.65
C ALA A 210 -23.77 -0.25 -4.53
N ALA A 211 -23.80 0.48 -5.65
CA ALA A 211 -24.01 1.93 -5.65
C ALA A 211 -25.37 2.27 -5.05
N GLY A 212 -25.36 3.13 -4.01
CA GLY A 212 -26.56 3.55 -3.30
C GLY A 212 -27.02 2.59 -2.18
N ASP A 213 -26.34 1.46 -1.96
CA ASP A 213 -26.62 0.60 -0.81
C ASP A 213 -26.05 1.21 0.47
N THR A 214 -26.94 1.62 1.36
CA THR A 214 -26.58 2.25 2.64
C THR A 214 -25.97 1.29 3.65
N ALA A 215 -26.08 -0.03 3.45
CA ALA A 215 -25.54 -1.04 4.34
C ALA A 215 -24.07 -1.41 4.04
N VAL A 216 -23.50 -0.95 2.94
CA VAL A 216 -22.08 -1.19 2.58
C VAL A 216 -21.16 -0.76 3.72
N ALA A 217 -21.38 0.39 4.33
CA ALA A 217 -20.56 0.91 5.41
C ALA A 217 -20.50 -0.04 6.62
N ASP A 218 -21.63 -0.60 7.01
CA ASP A 218 -21.70 -1.53 8.14
C ASP A 218 -21.01 -2.86 7.82
N ARG A 219 -21.21 -3.39 6.61
CA ARG A 219 -20.54 -4.63 6.18
C ARG A 219 -19.04 -4.48 6.12
N VAL A 220 -18.52 -3.35 5.61
CA VAL A 220 -17.09 -3.03 5.64
C VAL A 220 -16.56 -2.98 7.06
N ALA A 221 -17.27 -2.32 7.98
CA ALA A 221 -16.85 -2.24 9.38
C ALA A 221 -16.81 -3.63 10.04
N ASP A 222 -17.80 -4.48 9.75
CA ASP A 222 -17.86 -5.84 10.27
C ASP A 222 -16.79 -6.75 9.66
N GLU A 223 -16.49 -6.59 8.38
CA GLU A 223 -15.40 -7.34 7.71
C GLU A 223 -14.02 -6.98 8.27
N ILE A 224 -13.76 -5.70 8.50
CA ILE A 224 -12.52 -5.25 9.16
C ILE A 224 -12.40 -5.87 10.56
N VAL A 225 -13.49 -5.93 11.31
CA VAL A 225 -13.52 -6.58 12.64
C VAL A 225 -13.29 -8.09 12.51
N ARG A 226 -13.86 -8.73 11.52
CA ARG A 226 -13.71 -10.17 11.27
C ARG A 226 -12.27 -10.54 10.97
N VAL A 227 -11.60 -9.74 10.12
CA VAL A 227 -10.22 -10.00 9.63
C VAL A 227 -9.18 -9.58 10.65
N LEU A 228 -9.29 -8.37 11.22
CA LEU A 228 -8.25 -7.76 12.04
C LEU A 228 -8.58 -7.78 13.55
N GLY A 229 -9.82 -8.00 13.90
CA GLY A 229 -10.29 -8.05 15.29
C GLY A 229 -10.97 -6.76 15.78
N LYS A 230 -11.70 -6.87 16.89
CA LYS A 230 -12.57 -5.81 17.43
C LYS A 230 -11.84 -4.48 17.74
N ALA A 231 -10.55 -4.52 18.07
CA ALA A 231 -9.78 -3.30 18.35
C ALA A 231 -9.74 -2.35 17.15
N PHE A 232 -9.75 -2.89 15.95
CA PHE A 232 -9.63 -2.16 14.68
C PHE A 232 -10.97 -1.74 14.06
N ARG A 233 -12.08 -1.91 14.80
CA ARG A 233 -13.37 -1.41 14.32
C ARG A 233 -13.28 0.07 13.96
N PRO A 234 -13.60 0.46 12.71
CA PRO A 234 -13.57 1.85 12.29
C PRO A 234 -14.49 2.74 13.13
N ALA A 235 -14.04 3.96 13.44
CA ALA A 235 -14.87 5.00 14.03
C ALA A 235 -15.96 5.45 13.04
N ALA A 236 -15.64 5.43 11.75
CA ALA A 236 -16.59 5.67 10.67
C ALA A 236 -16.14 4.96 9.39
N VAL A 237 -17.12 4.52 8.59
CA VAL A 237 -16.94 4.17 7.18
C VAL A 237 -17.75 5.16 6.35
N ARG A 238 -17.10 5.78 5.37
CA ARG A 238 -17.68 6.78 4.47
C ARG A 238 -17.70 6.22 3.05
N VAL A 239 -18.88 6.15 2.47
CA VAL A 239 -19.04 5.78 1.06
C VAL A 239 -18.86 7.04 0.22
N VAL A 240 -17.95 6.99 -0.76
CA VAL A 240 -17.62 8.10 -1.66
C VAL A 240 -17.69 7.62 -3.11
N GLU A 241 -17.86 8.54 -4.04
CA GLU A 241 -17.89 8.21 -5.47
C GLU A 241 -16.51 7.88 -6.01
N ASP A 242 -15.47 8.56 -5.52
CA ASP A 242 -14.08 8.32 -5.89
C ASP A 242 -13.12 8.77 -4.79
N LEU A 243 -11.85 8.32 -4.86
CA LEU A 243 -10.77 8.69 -3.94
C LEU A 243 -9.72 9.54 -4.66
N PRO A 244 -9.15 10.57 -3.99
CA PRO A 244 -8.08 11.38 -4.58
C PRO A 244 -6.87 10.50 -4.91
N ARG A 245 -6.44 10.57 -6.18
CA ARG A 245 -5.33 9.75 -6.70
C ARG A 245 -4.37 10.55 -7.57
N THR A 246 -3.15 10.07 -7.64
CA THR A 246 -2.15 10.57 -8.57
C THR A 246 -2.42 10.02 -9.97
N ARG A 247 -1.76 10.60 -11.01
CA ARG A 247 -1.78 10.11 -12.41
C ARG A 247 -1.37 8.63 -12.56
N SER A 248 -0.63 8.10 -11.62
CA SER A 248 -0.29 6.67 -11.55
C SER A 248 -1.29 5.84 -10.75
N ALA A 249 -2.49 6.36 -10.50
CA ALA A 249 -3.60 5.75 -9.75
C ALA A 249 -3.29 5.45 -8.27
N LYS A 250 -2.23 6.03 -7.69
CA LYS A 250 -1.91 5.89 -6.27
C LYS A 250 -2.83 6.78 -5.43
N ILE A 251 -3.53 6.20 -4.46
CA ILE A 251 -4.41 6.94 -3.54
C ILE A 251 -3.58 7.90 -2.68
N MET A 252 -4.03 9.15 -2.60
CA MET A 252 -3.37 10.23 -1.86
C MET A 252 -3.91 10.31 -0.43
N ARG A 253 -3.57 9.33 0.44
CA ARG A 253 -4.08 9.23 1.83
C ARG A 253 -3.81 10.48 2.63
N ARG A 254 -2.65 11.14 2.42
CA ARG A 254 -2.34 12.44 3.04
C ARG A 254 -3.43 13.48 2.77
N VAL A 255 -3.92 13.54 1.54
CA VAL A 255 -4.98 14.48 1.14
C VAL A 255 -6.29 14.08 1.80
N VAL A 256 -6.67 12.80 1.76
CA VAL A 256 -7.87 12.29 2.45
C VAL A 256 -7.83 12.66 3.93
N ARG A 257 -6.70 12.42 4.61
CA ARG A 257 -6.55 12.70 6.04
C ARG A 257 -6.64 14.20 6.34
N ALA A 258 -5.95 15.05 5.57
CA ALA A 258 -5.99 16.48 5.76
C ALA A 258 -7.42 17.03 5.62
N LEU A 259 -8.13 16.67 4.56
CA LEU A 259 -9.51 17.10 4.34
C LEU A 259 -10.46 16.61 5.45
N ALA A 260 -10.33 15.34 5.86
CA ALA A 260 -11.12 14.76 6.94
C ALA A 260 -10.95 15.47 8.28
N LEU A 261 -9.74 15.95 8.58
CA LEU A 261 -9.43 16.70 9.80
C LEU A 261 -9.67 18.23 9.64
N GLY A 262 -9.94 18.69 8.43
CA GLY A 262 -10.10 20.12 8.11
C GLY A 262 -8.78 20.88 8.08
N ASP A 263 -7.69 20.17 7.82
CA ASP A 263 -6.33 20.71 7.63
C ASP A 263 -6.10 21.08 6.16
N ASP A 264 -5.02 21.83 5.90
CA ASP A 264 -4.58 22.14 4.53
C ASP A 264 -4.04 20.86 3.87
N PRO A 265 -4.61 20.43 2.73
CA PRO A 265 -4.11 19.26 2.01
C PRO A 265 -2.73 19.46 1.37
N GLY A 266 -2.18 20.68 1.38
CA GLY A 266 -0.86 21.01 0.83
C GLY A 266 -0.81 20.86 -0.69
N ASP A 267 0.36 20.43 -1.22
CA ASP A 267 0.58 20.32 -2.66
C ASP A 267 -0.34 19.29 -3.32
N LEU A 268 -1.15 19.75 -4.27
CA LEU A 268 -2.08 18.94 -5.08
C LEU A 268 -1.66 18.83 -6.56
N SER A 269 -0.44 19.23 -6.92
CA SER A 269 0.03 19.24 -8.32
C SER A 269 0.05 17.86 -9.00
N SER A 270 0.10 16.79 -8.22
CA SER A 270 0.05 15.40 -8.70
C SER A 270 -1.35 14.81 -8.71
N LEU A 271 -2.38 15.55 -8.26
CA LEU A 271 -3.76 15.08 -8.20
C LEU A 271 -4.35 15.01 -9.61
N GLU A 272 -4.92 13.85 -9.96
CA GLU A 272 -5.53 13.58 -11.27
C GLU A 272 -7.01 13.91 -11.31
N ASN A 273 -7.73 13.64 -10.23
CA ASN A 273 -9.19 13.73 -10.12
C ASN A 273 -9.62 14.71 -9.01
N PRO A 274 -9.53 16.05 -9.24
CA PRO A 274 -9.83 17.06 -8.22
C PRO A 274 -11.27 17.03 -7.72
N GLU A 275 -12.21 16.53 -8.52
CA GLU A 275 -13.62 16.36 -8.15
C GLU A 275 -13.80 15.40 -6.96
N SER A 276 -12.90 14.45 -6.79
CA SER A 276 -12.95 13.49 -5.66
C SER A 276 -12.79 14.15 -4.29
N LEU A 277 -12.23 15.38 -4.23
CA LEU A 277 -12.04 16.10 -2.97
C LEU A 277 -13.37 16.49 -2.33
N GLU A 278 -14.41 16.75 -3.14
CA GLU A 278 -15.73 17.15 -2.66
C GLU A 278 -16.41 16.05 -1.84
N GLY A 279 -16.11 14.78 -2.17
CA GLY A 279 -16.65 13.62 -1.45
C GLY A 279 -15.96 13.37 -0.10
N ILE A 280 -14.79 13.96 0.15
CA ILE A 280 -14.04 13.81 1.39
C ILE A 280 -14.50 14.88 2.38
N GLY A 281 -15.67 14.68 2.99
CA GLY A 281 -16.20 15.61 4.00
C GLY A 281 -15.38 15.61 5.29
N ARG A 282 -15.44 16.75 6.01
CA ARG A 282 -14.88 16.86 7.36
C ARG A 282 -15.62 15.92 8.32
N LEU A 283 -14.88 15.28 9.25
CA LEU A 283 -15.39 14.37 10.27
C LEU A 283 -16.10 15.09 11.42
#